data_96978a65497f9a37f5ddb78d08bc3f37
#
_entry.id   96978a65497f9a37f5ddb78d08bc3f37
#
_cell.length_a   1.000
_cell.length_b   1.000
_cell.length_c   1.000
_cell.angle_alpha   90.00
_cell.angle_beta   90.00
_cell.angle_gamma   90.00
#
_symmetry.space_group_name_H-M   'P 1'
#
loop_
_entity.id
_entity.type
_entity.pdbx_description
1 polymer ?
#
loop_
_entity_poly.entity_id
_entity_poly.type
_entity_poly.pdbx_seq_one_letter_code
_entity_poly.pdbx_strand_id
1 'polypeptide(L)'
;GGHNAWPQWQPPTHPSHFPLGPFMQNLFYIAFAFSGWNAAVYAASEFRNSKRDVPRAMMLGCAIVGVLYLFVNWVFVANLTPEQCKVVFTYESARVTLGHLIMKSLVGDLGAACMSILAIIAFISAVSAMTFLGPRVYAAMARDGFLPRVLQAKEGRPPIGAVILQGAIALFLVFAYQLQQILNNVGAILTLFSALTVFSLFWIWFRRKEFARPALAGRVAALFYLLLSGVMLYFGFKQSPTLNLWVGASILTALIGYFVTKKRVAVRNGTVAVQENNPVAD
;
A
#
# COMPACT_ATOMS: atom_id res chain seq x y z
N GLY A 1 -9.42 -24.14 -27.22
CA GLY A 1 -8.16 -24.76 -26.92
C GLY A 1 -7.15 -23.71 -26.44
N GLY A 2 -6.78 -23.73 -25.16
CA GLY A 2 -5.75 -22.85 -24.67
C GLY A 2 -4.42 -23.16 -25.35
N HIS A 3 -3.69 -22.15 -25.73
CA HIS A 3 -2.34 -22.33 -26.22
C HIS A 3 -1.46 -22.65 -24.98
N ASN A 4 -1.14 -23.92 -24.76
CA ASN A 4 -0.17 -24.38 -23.76
C ASN A 4 1.28 -24.06 -24.16
N ALA A 5 1.50 -22.88 -24.75
CA ALA A 5 2.83 -22.44 -25.08
C ALA A 5 3.43 -21.75 -23.85
N TRP A 6 4.56 -22.23 -23.39
CA TRP A 6 5.43 -21.48 -22.48
C TRP A 6 5.63 -20.08 -23.05
N PRO A 7 5.66 -19.03 -22.23
CA PRO A 7 5.96 -17.68 -22.69
C PRO A 7 7.26 -17.74 -23.48
N GLN A 8 7.17 -17.60 -24.82
CA GLN A 8 8.36 -17.56 -25.65
C GLN A 8 8.98 -16.19 -25.43
N TRP A 9 10.08 -16.17 -24.66
CA TRP A 9 10.89 -15.00 -24.54
C TRP A 9 11.57 -14.75 -25.89
N GLN A 10 11.01 -13.86 -26.68
CA GLN A 10 11.66 -13.36 -27.88
C GLN A 10 12.48 -12.13 -27.47
N PRO A 11 13.82 -12.20 -27.51
CA PRO A 11 14.63 -10.99 -27.31
C PRO A 11 14.19 -9.97 -28.36
N PRO A 12 14.06 -8.68 -28.00
CA PRO A 12 13.72 -7.65 -28.97
C PRO A 12 14.68 -7.72 -30.13
N THR A 13 14.16 -7.75 -31.35
CA THR A 13 14.94 -7.88 -32.61
C THR A 13 15.89 -6.71 -32.84
N HIS A 14 15.74 -5.63 -32.08
CA HIS A 14 16.70 -4.53 -31.96
C HIS A 14 17.05 -4.35 -30.48
N PRO A 15 18.35 -4.07 -30.13
CA PRO A 15 18.71 -3.68 -28.78
C PRO A 15 18.19 -2.27 -28.49
N SER A 16 16.86 -2.14 -28.48
CA SER A 16 16.22 -0.95 -27.94
C SER A 16 16.61 -0.89 -26.47
N HIS A 17 17.17 0.23 -26.05
CA HIS A 17 17.53 0.45 -24.66
C HIS A 17 16.33 0.10 -23.78
N PHE A 18 16.56 -0.79 -22.80
CA PHE A 18 15.51 -1.16 -21.84
C PHE A 18 14.88 0.11 -21.24
N PRO A 19 13.59 0.30 -21.34
CA PRO A 19 12.91 1.53 -20.91
C PRO A 19 12.85 1.60 -19.37
N LEU A 20 14.01 1.86 -18.76
CA LEU A 20 14.19 1.83 -17.30
C LEU A 20 13.21 2.77 -16.59
N GLY A 21 12.95 3.95 -17.15
CA GLY A 21 12.04 4.92 -16.54
C GLY A 21 10.61 4.42 -16.43
N PRO A 22 9.94 4.06 -17.53
CA PRO A 22 8.60 3.45 -17.50
C PRO A 22 8.54 2.18 -16.64
N PHE A 23 9.59 1.34 -16.68
CA PHE A 23 9.68 0.16 -15.83
C PHE A 23 9.64 0.52 -14.34
N MET A 24 10.47 1.48 -13.91
CA MET A 24 10.50 1.93 -12.51
C MET A 24 9.19 2.58 -12.08
N GLN A 25 8.53 3.31 -12.98
CA GLN A 25 7.20 3.88 -12.70
C GLN A 25 6.14 2.80 -12.53
N ASN A 26 6.18 1.73 -13.34
CA ASN A 26 5.25 0.62 -13.21
C ASN A 26 5.42 -0.16 -11.89
N LEU A 27 6.58 -0.08 -11.24
CA LEU A 27 6.76 -0.67 -9.91
C LEU A 27 5.85 -0.04 -8.84
N PHE A 28 5.34 1.19 -9.05
CA PHE A 28 4.33 1.77 -8.14
C PHE A 28 3.02 0.99 -8.14
N TYR A 29 2.60 0.43 -9.28
CA TYR A 29 1.43 -0.45 -9.34
C TYR A 29 1.67 -1.75 -8.57
N ILE A 30 2.89 -2.30 -8.66
CA ILE A 30 3.28 -3.49 -7.88
C ILE A 30 3.31 -3.15 -6.39
N ALA A 31 3.90 -2.03 -6.01
CA ALA A 31 3.91 -1.56 -4.62
C ALA A 31 2.49 -1.36 -4.09
N PHE A 32 1.59 -0.82 -4.90
CA PHE A 32 0.17 -0.70 -4.56
C PHE A 32 -0.50 -2.07 -4.40
N ALA A 33 -0.26 -3.02 -5.32
CA ALA A 33 -0.82 -4.37 -5.27
C ALA A 33 -0.39 -5.15 -4.02
N PHE A 34 0.82 -4.89 -3.51
CA PHE A 34 1.30 -5.43 -2.23
C PHE A 34 0.90 -4.58 -1.03
N SER A 35 0.16 -3.47 -1.19
CA SER A 35 -0.27 -2.65 -0.06
C SER A 35 -1.19 -3.45 0.88
N GLY A 36 -1.19 -3.06 2.17
CA GLY A 36 -1.95 -3.79 3.20
C GLY A 36 -1.14 -4.84 3.95
N TRP A 37 0.12 -5.12 3.57
CA TRP A 37 1.02 -6.01 4.32
C TRP A 37 1.16 -5.59 5.79
N ASN A 38 1.04 -4.30 6.07
CA ASN A 38 1.14 -3.70 7.40
C ASN A 38 -0.17 -3.77 8.21
N ALA A 39 -1.25 -4.33 7.67
CA ALA A 39 -2.55 -4.44 8.36
C ALA A 39 -2.45 -5.19 9.70
N ALA A 40 -1.58 -6.21 9.79
CA ALA A 40 -1.33 -6.94 11.02
C ALA A 40 -0.78 -6.06 12.15
N VAL A 41 -0.05 -4.96 11.83
CA VAL A 41 0.45 -3.99 12.82
C VAL A 41 -0.70 -3.21 13.44
N TYR A 42 -1.73 -2.87 12.67
CA TYR A 42 -2.90 -2.13 13.16
C TYR A 42 -3.77 -2.96 14.10
N ALA A 43 -3.73 -4.28 13.96
CA ALA A 43 -4.41 -5.23 14.82
C ALA A 43 -3.47 -5.89 15.86
N ALA A 44 -2.27 -5.34 16.07
CA ALA A 44 -1.25 -5.95 16.92
C ALA A 44 -1.72 -6.19 18.38
N SER A 45 -2.62 -5.36 18.89
CA SER A 45 -3.20 -5.51 20.24
C SER A 45 -4.11 -6.74 20.38
N GLU A 46 -4.58 -7.30 19.28
CA GLU A 46 -5.46 -8.47 19.27
C GLU A 46 -4.68 -9.81 19.27
N PHE A 47 -3.36 -9.75 19.03
CA PHE A 47 -2.50 -10.94 19.03
C PHE A 47 -2.03 -11.32 20.43
N ARG A 48 -2.06 -12.61 20.75
CA ARG A 48 -1.59 -13.17 22.03
C ARG A 48 -0.10 -12.85 22.28
N ASN A 49 0.73 -12.97 21.23
CA ASN A 49 2.16 -12.67 21.27
C ASN A 49 2.55 -11.81 20.07
N SER A 50 2.17 -10.51 20.15
CA SER A 50 2.35 -9.56 19.04
C SER A 50 3.79 -9.44 18.56
N LYS A 51 4.79 -9.52 19.46
CA LYS A 51 6.21 -9.43 19.10
C LYS A 51 6.68 -10.53 18.16
N ARG A 52 6.08 -11.73 18.25
CA ARG A 52 6.44 -12.89 17.44
C ARG A 52 5.48 -13.11 16.27
N ASP A 53 4.18 -12.98 16.54
CA ASP A 53 3.15 -13.43 15.62
C ASP A 53 2.89 -12.40 14.51
N VAL A 54 2.96 -11.08 14.82
CA VAL A 54 2.79 -10.00 13.83
C VAL A 54 3.86 -10.08 12.73
N PRO A 55 5.18 -10.10 13.03
CA PRO A 55 6.19 -10.22 11.96
C PRO A 55 6.04 -11.49 11.13
N ARG A 56 5.68 -12.62 11.75
CA ARG A 56 5.47 -13.89 11.04
C ARG A 56 4.27 -13.83 10.11
N ALA A 57 3.15 -13.29 10.58
CA ALA A 57 1.95 -13.12 9.77
C ALA A 57 2.23 -12.22 8.56
N MET A 58 2.97 -11.14 8.75
CA MET A 58 3.37 -10.23 7.68
C MET A 58 4.27 -10.94 6.65
N MET A 59 5.31 -11.64 7.09
CA MET A 59 6.25 -12.34 6.20
C MET A 59 5.55 -13.47 5.43
N LEU A 60 4.76 -14.30 6.11
CA LEU A 60 4.03 -15.40 5.47
C LEU A 60 2.98 -14.88 4.52
N GLY A 61 2.22 -13.85 4.91
CA GLY A 61 1.23 -13.22 4.05
C GLY A 61 1.85 -12.66 2.77
N CYS A 62 2.94 -11.90 2.88
CA CYS A 62 3.66 -11.40 1.71
C CYS A 62 4.22 -12.52 0.82
N ALA A 63 4.76 -13.58 1.41
CA ALA A 63 5.30 -14.72 0.66
C ALA A 63 4.19 -15.45 -0.11
N ILE A 64 3.07 -15.77 0.55
CA ILE A 64 1.93 -16.45 -0.07
C ILE A 64 1.36 -15.60 -1.21
N VAL A 65 1.10 -14.31 -0.96
CA VAL A 65 0.58 -13.39 -1.97
C VAL A 65 1.56 -13.23 -3.12
N GLY A 66 2.87 -13.15 -2.85
CA GLY A 66 3.91 -13.08 -3.87
C GLY A 66 3.90 -14.30 -4.80
N VAL A 67 3.83 -15.51 -4.23
CA VAL A 67 3.74 -16.77 -5.00
C VAL A 67 2.46 -16.80 -5.83
N LEU A 68 1.31 -16.41 -5.26
CA LEU A 68 0.05 -16.35 -5.99
C LEU A 68 0.11 -15.34 -7.15
N TYR A 69 0.71 -14.17 -6.94
CA TYR A 69 0.87 -13.18 -7.99
C TYR A 69 1.77 -13.68 -9.12
N LEU A 70 2.87 -14.34 -8.80
CA LEU A 70 3.73 -14.95 -9.82
C LEU A 70 2.97 -15.99 -10.63
N PHE A 71 2.22 -16.87 -9.97
CA PHE A 71 1.42 -17.91 -10.62
C PHE A 71 0.33 -17.31 -11.52
N VAL A 72 -0.45 -16.35 -11.01
CA VAL A 72 -1.52 -15.71 -11.80
C VAL A 72 -0.94 -14.94 -12.99
N ASN A 73 0.15 -14.19 -12.81
CA ASN A 73 0.80 -13.49 -13.90
C ASN A 73 1.39 -14.45 -14.93
N TRP A 74 1.94 -15.59 -14.48
CA TRP A 74 2.38 -16.66 -15.37
C TRP A 74 1.22 -17.14 -16.27
N VAL A 75 0.08 -17.49 -15.67
CA VAL A 75 -1.11 -17.93 -16.41
C VAL A 75 -1.55 -16.86 -17.42
N PHE A 76 -1.54 -15.59 -17.02
CA PHE A 76 -1.91 -14.48 -17.88
C PHE A 76 -0.97 -14.35 -19.08
N VAL A 77 0.34 -14.28 -18.83
CA VAL A 77 1.34 -14.14 -19.90
C VAL A 77 1.34 -15.33 -20.87
N ALA A 78 1.17 -16.55 -20.34
CA ALA A 78 1.13 -17.77 -21.16
C ALA A 78 -0.09 -17.88 -22.08
N ASN A 79 -1.20 -17.22 -21.73
CA ASN A 79 -2.46 -17.35 -22.46
C ASN A 79 -2.93 -16.05 -23.13
N LEU A 80 -2.15 -14.97 -23.06
CA LEU A 80 -2.47 -13.69 -23.66
C LEU A 80 -2.05 -13.66 -25.13
N THR A 81 -3.01 -13.45 -26.04
CA THR A 81 -2.69 -13.26 -27.45
C THR A 81 -2.25 -11.82 -27.74
N PRO A 82 -1.44 -11.57 -28.81
CA PRO A 82 -1.03 -10.21 -29.16
C PRO A 82 -2.19 -9.23 -29.40
N GLU A 83 -3.33 -9.73 -29.88
CA GLU A 83 -4.54 -8.94 -30.08
C GLU A 83 -5.21 -8.57 -28.77
N GLN A 84 -5.30 -9.52 -27.85
CA GLN A 84 -5.80 -9.28 -26.49
C GLN A 84 -4.89 -8.33 -25.71
N CYS A 85 -3.57 -8.39 -25.92
CA CYS A 85 -2.62 -7.42 -25.35
C CYS A 85 -2.98 -6.00 -25.77
N LYS A 86 -3.26 -5.76 -27.06
CA LYS A 86 -3.65 -4.43 -27.53
C LYS A 86 -4.92 -3.94 -26.85
N VAL A 87 -5.93 -4.79 -26.69
CA VAL A 87 -7.19 -4.44 -26.03
C VAL A 87 -7.00 -4.13 -24.55
N VAL A 88 -6.19 -4.91 -23.84
CA VAL A 88 -5.95 -4.75 -22.41
C VAL A 88 -5.10 -3.50 -22.11
N PHE A 89 -4.13 -3.19 -22.97
CA PHE A 89 -3.24 -2.04 -22.77
C PHE A 89 -3.77 -0.73 -23.36
N THR A 90 -4.85 -0.76 -24.17
CA THR A 90 -5.57 0.44 -24.61
C THR A 90 -6.66 0.78 -23.60
N TYR A 91 -6.25 1.35 -22.47
CA TYR A 91 -7.05 1.54 -21.26
C TYR A 91 -8.35 2.33 -21.43
N GLU A 92 -8.44 3.19 -22.43
CA GLU A 92 -9.63 4.05 -22.63
C GLU A 92 -10.85 3.27 -23.12
N SER A 93 -10.68 2.10 -23.72
CA SER A 93 -11.76 1.26 -24.26
C SER A 93 -11.94 -0.09 -23.55
N ALA A 94 -11.00 -0.49 -22.69
CA ALA A 94 -11.07 -1.80 -22.03
C ALA A 94 -11.98 -1.77 -20.79
N ARG A 95 -13.26 -2.01 -20.99
CA ARG A 95 -14.23 -2.25 -19.91
C ARG A 95 -14.16 -3.67 -19.33
N VAL A 96 -13.20 -4.48 -19.79
CA VAL A 96 -13.11 -5.92 -19.48
C VAL A 96 -11.81 -6.18 -18.75
N THR A 97 -11.89 -6.88 -17.63
CA THR A 97 -10.70 -7.26 -16.85
C THR A 97 -9.89 -8.33 -17.56
N LEU A 98 -8.56 -8.30 -17.42
CA LEU A 98 -7.64 -9.28 -17.98
C LEU A 98 -8.03 -10.72 -17.61
N GLY A 99 -8.39 -10.95 -16.35
CA GLY A 99 -8.83 -12.27 -15.89
C GLY A 99 -10.07 -12.78 -16.59
N HIS A 100 -11.06 -11.92 -16.88
CA HIS A 100 -12.25 -12.28 -17.63
C HIS A 100 -11.91 -12.72 -19.06
N LEU A 101 -11.07 -11.96 -19.76
CA LEU A 101 -10.66 -12.27 -21.14
C LEU A 101 -9.95 -13.62 -21.23
N ILE A 102 -9.02 -13.88 -20.33
CA ILE A 102 -8.26 -15.13 -20.32
C ILE A 102 -9.16 -16.31 -19.96
N MET A 103 -9.99 -16.17 -18.94
CA MET A 103 -10.92 -17.25 -18.58
C MET A 103 -11.95 -17.52 -19.66
N LYS A 104 -12.38 -16.49 -20.41
CA LYS A 104 -13.22 -16.69 -21.58
C LYS A 104 -12.53 -17.51 -22.67
N SER A 105 -11.24 -17.27 -22.90
CA SER A 105 -10.47 -18.02 -23.90
C SER A 105 -10.18 -19.48 -23.48
N LEU A 106 -10.01 -19.73 -22.16
CA LEU A 106 -9.66 -21.06 -21.63
C LEU A 106 -10.88 -21.95 -21.40
N VAL A 107 -11.94 -21.42 -20.81
CA VAL A 107 -13.09 -22.19 -20.29
C VAL A 107 -14.41 -21.74 -20.92
N GLY A 108 -14.40 -20.65 -21.69
CA GLY A 108 -15.59 -20.08 -22.31
C GLY A 108 -16.34 -19.11 -21.39
N ASP A 109 -17.61 -18.80 -21.74
CA ASP A 109 -18.40 -17.77 -21.08
C ASP A 109 -18.67 -18.08 -19.59
N LEU A 110 -18.81 -19.35 -19.23
CA LEU A 110 -18.97 -19.77 -17.83
C LEU A 110 -17.73 -19.42 -17.00
N GLY A 111 -16.52 -19.69 -17.52
CA GLY A 111 -15.28 -19.34 -16.86
C GLY A 111 -15.12 -17.82 -16.69
N ALA A 112 -15.48 -17.05 -17.70
CA ALA A 112 -15.48 -15.59 -17.65
C ALA A 112 -16.44 -15.04 -16.60
N ALA A 113 -17.65 -15.59 -16.51
CA ALA A 113 -18.63 -15.22 -15.49
C ALA A 113 -18.16 -15.55 -14.07
N CYS A 114 -17.61 -16.75 -13.86
CA CYS A 114 -17.04 -17.14 -12.57
C CYS A 114 -15.91 -16.19 -12.15
N MET A 115 -15.00 -15.83 -13.05
CA MET A 115 -13.91 -14.90 -12.77
C MET A 115 -14.42 -13.51 -12.40
N SER A 116 -15.47 -13.03 -13.08
CA SER A 116 -16.08 -11.73 -12.75
C SER A 116 -16.75 -11.74 -11.38
N ILE A 117 -17.45 -12.82 -11.02
CA ILE A 117 -18.05 -12.98 -9.69
C ILE A 117 -16.97 -13.01 -8.61
N LEU A 118 -15.89 -13.76 -8.80
CA LEU A 118 -14.76 -13.81 -7.88
C LEU A 118 -14.12 -12.42 -7.69
N ALA A 119 -13.95 -11.67 -8.78
CA ALA A 119 -13.45 -10.31 -8.71
C ALA A 119 -14.35 -9.39 -7.89
N ILE A 120 -15.67 -9.46 -8.09
CA ILE A 120 -16.66 -8.68 -7.32
C ILE A 120 -16.56 -9.02 -5.82
N ILE A 121 -16.52 -10.30 -5.47
CA ILE A 121 -16.40 -10.76 -4.08
C ILE A 121 -15.08 -10.25 -3.48
N ALA A 122 -13.98 -10.33 -4.22
CA ALA A 122 -12.67 -9.84 -3.78
C ALA A 122 -12.68 -8.33 -3.52
N PHE A 123 -13.31 -7.54 -4.40
CA PHE A 123 -13.43 -6.08 -4.21
C PHE A 123 -14.30 -5.73 -3.00
N ILE A 124 -15.43 -6.38 -2.82
CA ILE A 124 -16.29 -6.18 -1.64
C ILE A 124 -15.52 -6.51 -0.36
N SER A 125 -14.80 -7.63 -0.35
CA SER A 125 -13.96 -8.03 0.78
C SER A 125 -12.86 -7.00 1.08
N ALA A 126 -12.16 -6.50 0.05
CA ALA A 126 -11.12 -5.49 0.21
C ALA A 126 -11.66 -4.16 0.74
N VAL A 127 -12.79 -3.69 0.20
CA VAL A 127 -13.46 -2.47 0.68
C VAL A 127 -13.89 -2.63 2.13
N SER A 128 -14.48 -3.78 2.50
CA SER A 128 -14.89 -4.09 3.86
C SER A 128 -13.71 -4.06 4.83
N ALA A 129 -12.59 -4.72 4.48
CA ALA A 129 -11.38 -4.75 5.29
C ALA A 129 -10.79 -3.34 5.47
N MET A 130 -10.72 -2.53 4.43
CA MET A 130 -10.18 -1.17 4.50
C MET A 130 -11.10 -0.21 5.27
N THR A 131 -12.43 -0.39 5.17
CA THR A 131 -13.42 0.37 5.96
C THR A 131 -13.31 0.04 7.45
N PHE A 132 -12.90 -1.18 7.79
CA PHE A 132 -12.71 -1.58 9.17
C PHE A 132 -11.37 -1.10 9.75
N LEU A 133 -10.28 -1.23 9.00
CA LEU A 133 -8.92 -0.94 9.46
C LEU A 133 -8.56 0.55 9.41
N GLY A 134 -8.89 1.23 8.32
CA GLY A 134 -8.51 2.63 8.09
C GLY A 134 -8.97 3.60 9.19
N PRO A 135 -10.26 3.61 9.57
CA PRO A 135 -10.77 4.49 10.61
C PRO A 135 -10.13 4.27 11.98
N ARG A 136 -9.67 3.06 12.29
CA ARG A 136 -8.97 2.77 13.55
C ARG A 136 -7.63 3.52 13.64
N VAL A 137 -6.91 3.66 12.51
CA VAL A 137 -5.66 4.44 12.45
C VAL A 137 -5.96 5.91 12.70
N TYR A 138 -6.96 6.49 12.05
CA TYR A 138 -7.35 7.88 12.28
C TYR A 138 -7.82 8.12 13.72
N ALA A 139 -8.58 7.19 14.29
CA ALA A 139 -9.00 7.26 15.67
C ALA A 139 -7.83 7.20 16.66
N ALA A 140 -6.83 6.35 16.40
CA ALA A 140 -5.60 6.29 17.18
C ALA A 140 -4.82 7.60 17.10
N MET A 141 -4.63 8.15 15.90
CA MET A 141 -3.98 9.45 15.70
C MET A 141 -4.74 10.59 16.39
N ALA A 142 -6.06 10.55 16.39
CA ALA A 142 -6.89 11.54 17.09
C ALA A 142 -6.76 11.39 18.62
N ARG A 143 -6.69 10.15 19.13
CA ARG A 143 -6.41 9.87 20.53
C ARG A 143 -5.04 10.39 20.95
N ASP A 144 -4.04 10.25 20.08
CA ASP A 144 -2.68 10.71 20.35
C ASP A 144 -2.49 12.24 20.14
N GLY A 145 -3.56 12.94 19.71
CA GLY A 145 -3.57 14.40 19.56
C GLY A 145 -3.12 14.93 18.20
N PHE A 146 -2.81 14.04 17.24
CA PHE A 146 -2.41 14.43 15.88
C PHE A 146 -3.58 14.80 14.97
N LEU A 147 -4.79 14.33 15.29
CA LEU A 147 -6.01 14.64 14.55
C LEU A 147 -7.10 15.21 15.45
N PRO A 148 -8.13 15.86 14.88
CA PRO A 148 -9.26 16.39 15.65
C PRO A 148 -9.97 15.30 16.45
N ARG A 149 -10.43 15.65 17.65
CA ARG A 149 -11.15 14.72 18.57
C ARG A 149 -12.43 14.13 17.98
N VAL A 150 -13.04 14.78 16.99
CA VAL A 150 -14.24 14.28 16.30
C VAL A 150 -13.98 12.92 15.62
N LEU A 151 -12.73 12.61 15.26
CA LEU A 151 -12.33 11.35 14.65
C LEU A 151 -12.00 10.26 15.68
N GLN A 152 -12.02 10.58 16.98
CA GLN A 152 -11.73 9.64 18.05
C GLN A 152 -12.88 8.64 18.21
N ALA A 153 -12.57 7.37 18.44
CA ALA A 153 -13.55 6.38 18.84
C ALA A 153 -14.04 6.67 20.27
N LYS A 154 -15.35 6.57 20.48
CA LYS A 154 -15.91 6.51 21.83
C LYS A 154 -15.83 5.07 22.34
N GLU A 155 -15.73 4.89 23.65
CA GLU A 155 -15.69 3.56 24.26
C GLU A 155 -16.85 2.68 23.78
N GLY A 156 -16.51 1.46 23.32
CA GLY A 156 -17.49 0.49 22.82
C GLY A 156 -18.18 0.84 21.49
N ARG A 157 -17.77 1.93 20.81
CA ARG A 157 -18.38 2.34 19.54
C ARG A 157 -17.33 2.50 18.42
N PRO A 158 -17.71 2.20 17.16
CA PRO A 158 -16.82 2.45 16.03
C PRO A 158 -16.60 3.96 15.84
N PRO A 159 -15.45 4.37 15.27
CA PRO A 159 -15.09 5.77 15.02
C PRO A 159 -15.86 6.32 13.80
N ILE A 160 -17.15 6.62 13.96
CA ILE A 160 -18.03 7.04 12.86
C ILE A 160 -17.48 8.25 12.09
N GLY A 161 -16.96 9.26 12.81
CA GLY A 161 -16.34 10.43 12.16
C GLY A 161 -15.18 10.07 11.23
N ALA A 162 -14.36 9.10 11.63
CA ALA A 162 -13.25 8.62 10.81
C ALA A 162 -13.74 7.81 9.58
N VAL A 163 -14.82 7.02 9.73
CA VAL A 163 -15.44 6.28 8.62
C VAL A 163 -16.00 7.26 7.59
N ILE A 164 -16.75 8.29 8.04
CA ILE A 164 -17.32 9.30 7.15
C ILE A 164 -16.20 10.07 6.42
N LEU A 165 -15.14 10.47 7.11
CA LEU A 165 -13.99 11.16 6.50
C LEU A 165 -13.35 10.29 5.41
N GLN A 166 -13.09 9.01 5.70
CA GLN A 166 -12.51 8.08 4.73
C GLN A 166 -13.43 7.90 3.51
N GLY A 167 -14.73 7.72 3.72
CA GLY A 167 -15.71 7.59 2.64
C GLY A 167 -15.76 8.85 1.76
N ALA A 168 -15.79 10.03 2.37
CA ALA A 168 -15.80 11.31 1.66
C ALA A 168 -14.53 11.49 0.79
N ILE A 169 -13.34 11.18 1.34
CA ILE A 169 -12.09 11.24 0.57
C ILE A 169 -12.11 10.23 -0.59
N ALA A 170 -12.57 9.00 -0.35
CA ALA A 170 -12.65 7.97 -1.39
C ALA A 170 -13.59 8.39 -2.53
N LEU A 171 -14.78 8.90 -2.21
CA LEU A 171 -15.72 9.40 -3.20
C LEU A 171 -15.13 10.57 -3.99
N PHE A 172 -14.54 11.55 -3.30
CA PHE A 172 -13.88 12.67 -3.97
C PHE A 172 -12.83 12.21 -4.98
N LEU A 173 -11.96 11.26 -4.59
CA LEU A 173 -10.92 10.74 -5.46
C LEU A 173 -11.49 10.02 -6.69
N VAL A 174 -12.53 9.21 -6.52
CA VAL A 174 -13.18 8.47 -7.61
C VAL A 174 -13.82 9.41 -8.63
N PHE A 175 -14.41 10.53 -8.19
CA PHE A 175 -15.02 11.50 -9.10
C PHE A 175 -14.03 12.50 -9.70
N ALA A 176 -12.93 12.79 -9.01
CA ALA A 176 -11.97 13.80 -9.43
C ALA A 176 -10.87 13.27 -10.36
N TYR A 177 -10.56 11.95 -10.30
CA TYR A 177 -9.39 11.40 -10.97
C TYR A 177 -9.68 10.06 -11.65
N GLN A 178 -8.89 9.75 -12.69
CA GLN A 178 -8.92 8.44 -13.33
C GLN A 178 -8.25 7.38 -12.44
N LEU A 179 -8.74 6.14 -12.50
CA LEU A 179 -8.23 5.02 -11.69
C LEU A 179 -6.71 4.86 -11.81
N GLN A 180 -6.18 4.94 -13.04
CA GLN A 180 -4.75 4.80 -13.29
C GLN A 180 -3.91 5.87 -12.58
N GLN A 181 -4.39 7.11 -12.58
CA GLN A 181 -3.74 8.22 -11.88
C GLN A 181 -3.76 8.01 -10.36
N ILE A 182 -4.91 7.55 -9.83
CA ILE A 182 -5.04 7.24 -8.40
C ILE A 182 -4.04 6.15 -8.01
N LEU A 183 -3.98 5.05 -8.75
CA LEU A 183 -3.08 3.93 -8.45
C LEU A 183 -1.62 4.35 -8.47
N ASN A 184 -1.19 5.09 -9.50
CA ASN A 184 0.18 5.57 -9.62
C ASN A 184 0.54 6.55 -8.48
N ASN A 185 -0.31 7.54 -8.21
CA ASN A 185 -0.05 8.57 -7.22
C ASN A 185 -0.09 8.01 -5.79
N VAL A 186 -1.07 7.15 -5.48
CA VAL A 186 -1.15 6.50 -4.17
C VAL A 186 -0.01 5.51 -3.99
N GLY A 187 0.36 4.75 -5.02
CA GLY A 187 1.52 3.85 -4.99
C GLY A 187 2.83 4.59 -4.68
N ALA A 188 3.04 5.75 -5.30
CA ALA A 188 4.21 6.59 -5.03
C ALA A 188 4.21 7.17 -3.60
N ILE A 189 3.06 7.64 -3.12
CA ILE A 189 2.92 8.15 -1.75
C ILE A 189 3.19 7.04 -0.73
N LEU A 190 2.63 5.85 -0.94
CA LEU A 190 2.89 4.69 -0.09
C LEU A 190 4.37 4.31 -0.08
N THR A 191 5.02 4.31 -1.25
CA THR A 191 6.45 4.03 -1.38
C THR A 191 7.28 5.06 -0.62
N LEU A 192 6.95 6.36 -0.73
CA LEU A 192 7.64 7.43 -0.03
C LEU A 192 7.53 7.27 1.49
N PHE A 193 6.31 7.14 2.03
CA PHE A 193 6.12 7.03 3.47
C PHE A 193 6.70 5.73 4.05
N SER A 194 6.63 4.64 3.30
CA SER A 194 7.29 3.40 3.68
C SER A 194 8.82 3.55 3.70
N ALA A 195 9.40 4.22 2.70
CA ALA A 195 10.83 4.51 2.66
C ALA A 195 11.25 5.41 3.83
N LEU A 196 10.48 6.46 4.14
CA LEU A 196 10.73 7.31 5.32
C LEU A 196 10.66 6.53 6.63
N THR A 197 9.72 5.59 6.73
CA THR A 197 9.61 4.71 7.90
C THR A 197 10.83 3.81 8.04
N VAL A 198 11.27 3.17 6.95
CA VAL A 198 12.50 2.36 6.96
C VAL A 198 13.75 3.21 7.24
N PHE A 199 13.82 4.42 6.68
CA PHE A 199 14.91 5.36 6.96
C PHE A 199 14.95 5.77 8.44
N SER A 200 13.79 5.97 9.08
CA SER A 200 13.73 6.31 10.49
C SER A 200 14.32 5.23 11.41
N LEU A 201 14.29 3.95 11.00
CA LEU A 201 14.94 2.86 11.74
C LEU A 201 16.46 3.06 11.78
N PHE A 202 17.09 3.46 10.68
CA PHE A 202 18.52 3.75 10.67
C PHE A 202 18.86 4.91 11.60
N TRP A 203 18.03 5.97 11.60
CA TRP A 203 18.20 7.11 12.50
C TRP A 203 18.13 6.70 13.97
N ILE A 204 17.16 5.85 14.34
CA ILE A 204 17.00 5.32 15.70
C ILE A 204 18.22 4.48 16.10
N TRP A 205 18.73 3.63 15.21
CA TRP A 205 19.91 2.79 15.49
C TRP A 205 21.18 3.61 15.72
N PHE A 206 21.32 4.73 15.02
CA PHE A 206 22.46 5.64 15.23
C PHE A 206 22.37 6.40 16.56
N ARG A 207 21.14 6.82 16.94
CA ARG A 207 20.93 7.67 18.11
C ARG A 207 20.72 6.90 19.41
N ARG A 208 20.06 5.72 19.37
CA ARG A 208 19.68 4.94 20.57
C ARG A 208 20.34 3.57 20.54
N LYS A 209 21.40 3.41 21.32
CA LYS A 209 22.15 2.14 21.45
C LYS A 209 21.36 1.03 22.19
N GLU A 210 20.26 1.40 22.86
CA GLU A 210 19.43 0.50 23.67
C GLU A 210 18.57 -0.46 22.84
N PHE A 211 18.30 -0.14 21.56
CA PHE A 211 17.51 -1.00 20.68
C PHE A 211 18.38 -2.11 20.09
N ALA A 212 17.89 -3.36 20.19
CA ALA A 212 18.54 -4.50 19.59
C ALA A 212 18.74 -4.28 18.08
N ARG A 213 19.98 -4.40 17.63
CA ARG A 213 20.32 -4.25 16.21
C ARG A 213 19.75 -5.44 15.43
N PRO A 214 19.03 -5.20 14.32
CA PRO A 214 18.56 -6.30 13.50
C PRO A 214 19.71 -7.10 12.91
N ALA A 215 19.42 -8.34 12.55
CA ALA A 215 20.35 -9.21 11.84
C ALA A 215 20.90 -8.54 10.57
N LEU A 216 22.10 -8.93 10.12
CA LEU A 216 22.74 -8.37 8.93
C LEU A 216 21.82 -8.42 7.70
N ALA A 217 21.10 -9.54 7.53
CA ALA A 217 20.14 -9.70 6.44
C ALA A 217 19.03 -8.62 6.45
N GLY A 218 18.50 -8.27 7.62
CA GLY A 218 17.50 -7.19 7.75
C GLY A 218 18.05 -5.81 7.40
N ARG A 219 19.32 -5.52 7.73
CA ARG A 219 19.98 -4.26 7.36
C ARG A 219 20.21 -4.17 5.87
N VAL A 220 20.68 -5.25 5.25
CA VAL A 220 20.89 -5.33 3.79
C VAL A 220 19.56 -5.18 3.05
N ALA A 221 18.51 -5.87 3.47
CA ALA A 221 17.17 -5.75 2.89
C ALA A 221 16.62 -4.32 3.00
N ALA A 222 16.80 -3.66 4.15
CA ALA A 222 16.36 -2.28 4.35
C ALA A 222 17.11 -1.29 3.46
N LEU A 223 18.44 -1.45 3.29
CA LEU A 223 19.24 -0.64 2.37
C LEU A 223 18.81 -0.84 0.92
N PHE A 224 18.63 -2.09 0.50
CA PHE A 224 18.16 -2.42 -0.84
C PHE A 224 16.77 -1.79 -1.11
N TYR A 225 15.86 -1.90 -0.15
CA TYR A 225 14.53 -1.28 -0.23
C TYR A 225 14.62 0.24 -0.38
N LEU A 226 15.46 0.92 0.41
CA LEU A 226 15.66 2.36 0.31
C LEU A 226 16.24 2.79 -1.04
N LEU A 227 17.23 2.06 -1.54
CA LEU A 227 17.82 2.33 -2.85
C LEU A 227 16.78 2.16 -3.97
N LEU A 228 16.05 1.04 -3.96
CA LEU A 228 15.01 0.77 -4.95
C LEU A 228 13.91 1.84 -4.91
N SER A 229 13.41 2.16 -3.72
CA SER A 229 12.39 3.20 -3.53
C SER A 229 12.89 4.57 -4.00
N GLY A 230 14.15 4.92 -3.73
CA GLY A 230 14.77 6.16 -4.20
C GLY A 230 14.83 6.23 -5.73
N VAL A 231 15.24 5.14 -6.39
CA VAL A 231 15.26 5.06 -7.86
C VAL A 231 13.84 5.15 -8.43
N MET A 232 12.88 4.43 -7.88
CA MET A 232 11.47 4.50 -8.30
C MET A 232 10.93 5.93 -8.20
N LEU A 233 11.14 6.61 -7.07
CA LEU A 233 10.69 7.98 -6.86
C LEU A 233 11.38 8.96 -7.81
N TYR A 234 12.69 8.81 -8.04
CA TYR A 234 13.43 9.65 -8.99
C TYR A 234 12.82 9.58 -10.40
N PHE A 235 12.60 8.37 -10.92
CA PHE A 235 12.00 8.20 -12.24
C PHE A 235 10.53 8.60 -12.27
N GLY A 236 9.77 8.34 -11.21
CA GLY A 236 8.39 8.79 -11.07
C GLY A 236 8.27 10.31 -11.14
N PHE A 237 9.10 11.03 -10.40
CA PHE A 237 9.12 12.49 -10.41
C PHE A 237 9.54 13.09 -11.77
N LYS A 238 10.45 12.41 -12.47
CA LYS A 238 10.90 12.86 -13.78
C LYS A 238 9.84 12.69 -14.88
N GLN A 239 9.00 11.63 -14.78
CA GLN A 239 8.06 11.28 -15.83
C GLN A 239 6.65 11.84 -15.61
N SER A 240 6.26 12.14 -14.38
CA SER A 240 4.90 12.55 -14.04
C SER A 240 4.88 13.84 -13.22
N PRO A 241 4.70 15.01 -13.86
CA PRO A 241 4.59 16.27 -13.14
C PRO A 241 3.45 16.32 -12.12
N THR A 242 2.34 15.62 -12.40
CA THR A 242 1.20 15.50 -11.48
C THR A 242 1.58 14.78 -10.21
N LEU A 243 2.48 13.79 -10.29
CA LEU A 243 3.00 13.07 -9.13
C LEU A 243 3.71 14.01 -8.15
N ASN A 244 4.49 14.97 -8.68
CA ASN A 244 5.20 15.95 -7.86
C ASN A 244 4.24 16.80 -7.02
N LEU A 245 3.11 17.20 -7.59
CA LEU A 245 2.07 17.96 -6.89
C LEU A 245 1.42 17.12 -5.79
N TRP A 246 1.09 15.86 -6.07
CA TRP A 246 0.47 14.97 -5.09
C TRP A 246 1.40 14.66 -3.92
N VAL A 247 2.65 14.33 -4.20
CA VAL A 247 3.66 14.06 -3.16
C VAL A 247 3.96 15.33 -2.38
N GLY A 248 4.15 16.47 -3.06
CA GLY A 248 4.36 17.77 -2.41
C GLY A 248 3.21 18.17 -1.50
N ALA A 249 1.96 18.03 -1.98
CA ALA A 249 0.76 18.31 -1.19
C ALA A 249 0.64 17.39 0.04
N SER A 250 0.95 16.10 -0.10
CA SER A 250 0.90 15.15 1.03
C SER A 250 1.96 15.46 2.08
N ILE A 251 3.18 15.80 1.68
CA ILE A 251 4.25 16.22 2.60
C ILE A 251 3.86 17.53 3.31
N LEU A 252 3.38 18.52 2.55
CA LEU A 252 2.96 19.80 3.09
C LEU A 252 1.84 19.63 4.13
N THR A 253 0.82 18.83 3.80
CA THR A 253 -0.28 18.50 4.71
C THR A 253 0.23 17.83 5.99
N ALA A 254 1.16 16.88 5.87
CA ALA A 254 1.78 16.22 7.02
C ALA A 254 2.57 17.19 7.89
N LEU A 255 3.35 18.10 7.29
CA LEU A 255 4.12 19.13 8.00
C LEU A 255 3.21 20.14 8.71
N ILE A 256 2.18 20.64 8.02
CA ILE A 256 1.19 21.55 8.64
C ILE A 256 0.51 20.85 9.82
N GLY A 257 0.05 19.60 9.62
CA GLY A 257 -0.53 18.79 10.68
C GLY A 257 0.40 18.65 11.88
N TYR A 258 1.67 18.35 11.64
CA TYR A 258 2.68 18.25 12.69
C TYR A 258 2.87 19.57 13.47
N PHE A 259 3.07 20.70 12.77
CA PHE A 259 3.29 21.98 13.44
C PHE A 259 2.07 22.47 14.23
N VAL A 260 0.87 22.24 13.72
CA VAL A 260 -0.39 22.59 14.40
C VAL A 260 -0.59 21.73 15.66
N THR A 261 -0.20 20.46 15.61
CA THR A 261 -0.47 19.51 16.70
C THR A 261 0.69 19.38 17.69
N LYS A 262 1.91 19.78 17.30
CA LYS A 262 3.12 19.67 18.13
C LYS A 262 2.94 20.16 19.57
N LYS A 263 2.32 21.34 19.77
CA LYS A 263 2.07 21.90 21.10
C LYS A 263 1.11 21.02 21.92
N ARG A 264 0.08 20.44 21.28
CA ARG A 264 -0.92 19.59 21.95
C ARG A 264 -0.33 18.26 22.38
N VAL A 265 0.51 17.67 21.56
CA VAL A 265 1.23 16.41 21.85
C VAL A 265 2.25 16.60 22.97
N ALA A 266 2.99 17.72 22.98
CA ALA A 266 3.97 18.02 24.02
C ALA A 266 3.32 18.19 25.40
N VAL A 267 2.18 18.90 25.48
CA VAL A 267 1.44 19.08 26.73
C VAL A 267 0.94 17.73 27.26
N ARG A 268 0.42 16.88 26.40
CA ARG A 268 -0.10 15.57 26.79
C ARG A 268 1.00 14.62 27.26
N ASN A 269 2.14 14.58 26.58
CA ASN A 269 3.26 13.75 27.01
C ASN A 269 3.83 14.23 28.36
N GLY A 270 3.84 15.53 28.60
CA GLY A 270 4.17 16.11 29.91
C GLY A 270 3.17 15.68 31.00
N THR A 271 1.89 15.66 30.68
CA THR A 271 0.84 15.25 31.65
C THR A 271 0.92 13.75 31.99
N VAL A 272 1.21 12.91 30.99
CA VAL A 272 1.38 11.45 31.18
C VAL A 272 2.61 11.17 32.02
N ALA A 273 3.73 11.85 31.76
CA ALA A 273 4.96 11.71 32.57
C ALA A 273 4.79 12.16 34.03
N VAL A 274 3.95 13.18 34.29
CA VAL A 274 3.61 13.62 35.63
C VAL A 274 2.72 12.62 36.37
N GLN A 275 1.79 11.96 35.66
CA GLN A 275 0.95 10.90 36.24
C GLN A 275 1.72 9.62 36.55
N GLU A 276 2.68 9.27 35.73
CA GLU A 276 3.52 8.08 35.94
C GLU A 276 4.52 8.25 37.09
N ASN A 277 4.94 9.49 37.34
CA ASN A 277 5.83 9.83 38.47
C ASN A 277 5.10 10.13 39.79
N ASN A 278 3.78 10.13 39.81
CA ASN A 278 2.97 10.31 41.02
C ASN A 278 1.97 9.14 41.11
N PRO A 279 2.41 7.91 41.52
CA PRO A 279 1.48 6.86 41.88
C PRO A 279 0.67 7.37 43.08
N VAL A 280 -0.63 7.59 42.83
CA VAL A 280 -1.58 7.97 43.88
C VAL A 280 -1.46 6.90 44.95
N ALA A 281 -1.06 7.37 46.15
CA ALA A 281 -1.18 6.61 47.37
C ALA A 281 -2.69 6.43 47.64
N ASP A 282 -3.20 5.23 47.45
CA ASP A 282 -4.42 4.69 48.05
C ASP A 282 -4.08 3.40 48.79
#